data_41d0835657f4ecc2d166898deff5e437
#
_entry.id   41d0835657f4ecc2d166898deff5e437
#
_cell.length_a   1.000
_cell.length_b   1.000
_cell.length_c   1.000
_cell.angle_alpha   90.00
_cell.angle_beta   90.00
_cell.angle_gamma   90.00
#
_symmetry.space_group_name_H-M   'P 1'
#
loop_
_entity.id
_entity.type
_entity.pdbx_description
1 polymer ?
#
loop_
_entity_poly.entity_id
_entity_poly.type
_entity_poly.pdbx_seq_one_letter_code
_entity_poly.pdbx_strand_id
1 'polypeptide(L)'
;LRFVKRTVNFDDPGTYHFYFGDNRGTPGTILTFFPWPGARRGVRGTGQVEATAFAISPDSIGYWLERLKEHHVTTEKTSPRFGEEVIRFMDPDGLLIELIAVAAGVSPANVAPWPYSPVPAEHAVCGFHSVSAALEGYERTARLFTESFGYRLVDESGNRFRFASLDDSAPGKIIDLLCLPDTAIGRVAAGSVHHIAFRAKDEAEQLQWREHLVDLGYNVTPVIDRIYFHSIYFREPGGVLFEIATDPPGFTLDEKLEELGTHLRLPPWMESARSQIEEILPPIQVPAQS
;
A
#
# COMPACT_ATOMS: atom_id res chain seq x y z
N LEU A 1 -3.48 9.50 7.01
CA LEU A 1 -4.49 8.52 6.61
C LEU A 1 -5.51 8.33 7.73
N ARG A 2 -6.78 8.06 7.37
CA ARG A 2 -7.84 7.67 8.28
C ARG A 2 -7.82 6.15 8.49
N PHE A 3 -8.17 5.68 9.68
CA PHE A 3 -8.50 4.28 9.93
C PHE A 3 -9.90 3.99 9.38
N VAL A 4 -10.01 3.22 8.29
CA VAL A 4 -11.27 3.06 7.55
C VAL A 4 -11.97 1.73 7.78
N LYS A 5 -11.25 0.68 8.20
CA LYS A 5 -11.87 -0.61 8.51
C LYS A 5 -11.06 -1.41 9.53
N ARG A 6 -11.78 -2.02 10.46
CA ARG A 6 -11.29 -3.00 11.40
C ARG A 6 -12.01 -4.33 11.18
N THR A 7 -11.29 -5.31 10.70
CA THR A 7 -11.79 -6.68 10.54
C THR A 7 -10.71 -7.68 10.97
N VAL A 8 -10.89 -8.94 10.68
CA VAL A 8 -9.90 -10.00 10.93
C VAL A 8 -9.27 -10.46 9.62
N ASN A 9 -8.14 -11.09 9.70
CA ASN A 9 -7.61 -11.86 8.59
C ASN A 9 -8.54 -13.08 8.37
N PHE A 10 -9.12 -13.21 7.18
CA PHE A 10 -10.11 -14.27 6.90
C PHE A 10 -9.48 -15.66 6.85
N ASP A 11 -8.17 -15.74 6.66
CA ASP A 11 -7.40 -16.98 6.68
C ASP A 11 -6.87 -17.32 8.09
N ASP A 12 -6.83 -16.33 9.02
CA ASP A 12 -6.39 -16.44 10.42
C ASP A 12 -7.19 -15.50 11.32
N PRO A 13 -8.41 -15.87 11.76
CA PRO A 13 -9.32 -14.99 12.50
C PRO A 13 -8.83 -14.50 13.86
N GLY A 14 -7.72 -15.07 14.38
CA GLY A 14 -7.03 -14.58 15.58
C GLY A 14 -6.18 -13.33 15.34
N THR A 15 -6.11 -12.85 14.10
CA THR A 15 -5.32 -11.68 13.71
C THR A 15 -6.21 -10.61 13.12
N TYR A 16 -6.06 -9.36 13.56
CA TYR A 16 -6.74 -8.24 12.92
C TYR A 16 -6.26 -8.02 11.47
N HIS A 17 -7.13 -7.44 10.67
CA HIS A 17 -6.80 -6.80 9.40
C HIS A 17 -7.26 -5.35 9.46
N PHE A 18 -6.32 -4.44 9.48
CA PHE A 18 -6.56 -3.00 9.57
C PHE A 18 -6.38 -2.36 8.20
N TYR A 19 -7.29 -1.45 7.86
CA TYR A 19 -7.24 -0.68 6.63
C TYR A 19 -7.16 0.81 6.96
N PHE A 20 -6.21 1.47 6.32
CA PHE A 20 -6.04 2.92 6.38
C PHE A 20 -6.17 3.47 4.96
N GLY A 21 -6.81 4.62 4.82
CA GLY A 21 -7.01 5.25 3.53
C GLY A 21 -7.22 6.76 3.64
N ASP A 22 -7.76 7.35 2.59
CA ASP A 22 -8.27 8.71 2.64
C ASP A 22 -9.54 8.78 3.51
N ASN A 23 -10.22 9.94 3.52
CA ASN A 23 -11.42 10.14 4.32
C ASN A 23 -12.57 9.15 4.03
N ARG A 24 -12.58 8.52 2.86
CA ARG A 24 -13.64 7.60 2.38
C ARG A 24 -13.20 6.15 2.26
N GLY A 25 -11.90 5.88 2.34
CA GLY A 25 -11.34 4.58 1.96
C GLY A 25 -11.42 4.36 0.44
N THR A 26 -11.16 5.43 -0.33
CA THR A 26 -11.23 5.38 -1.79
C THR A 26 -10.23 4.36 -2.36
N PRO A 27 -10.64 3.52 -3.34
CA PRO A 27 -9.72 2.63 -4.02
C PRO A 27 -8.46 3.36 -4.54
N GLY A 28 -7.29 2.76 -4.35
CA GLY A 28 -5.99 3.37 -4.66
C GLY A 28 -5.38 4.23 -3.54
N THR A 29 -6.06 4.36 -2.39
CA THR A 29 -5.52 5.08 -1.21
C THR A 29 -5.24 4.16 -0.02
N ILE A 30 -5.43 2.86 -0.17
CA ILE A 30 -5.50 1.90 0.92
C ILE A 30 -4.13 1.33 1.28
N LEU A 31 -3.75 1.46 2.55
CA LEU A 31 -2.64 0.78 3.20
C LEU A 31 -3.20 -0.14 4.29
N THR A 32 -2.81 -1.43 4.28
CA THR A 32 -3.34 -2.40 5.22
C THR A 32 -2.26 -2.98 6.12
N PHE A 33 -2.66 -3.44 7.31
CA PHE A 33 -1.75 -4.06 8.26
C PHE A 33 -2.37 -5.31 8.88
N PHE A 34 -1.52 -6.33 9.04
CA PHE A 34 -1.78 -7.51 9.84
C PHE A 34 -0.86 -7.47 11.08
N PRO A 35 -1.35 -7.08 12.27
CA PRO A 35 -0.54 -7.07 13.47
C PRO A 35 -0.43 -8.48 14.06
N TRP A 36 0.68 -9.16 13.77
CA TRP A 36 1.02 -10.44 14.39
C TRP A 36 1.97 -10.23 15.58
N PRO A 37 1.48 -10.29 16.83
CA PRO A 37 2.33 -10.13 18.00
C PRO A 37 3.45 -11.19 18.02
N GLY A 38 4.70 -10.75 18.25
CA GLY A 38 5.85 -11.63 18.32
C GLY A 38 6.32 -12.22 16.97
N ALA A 39 5.77 -11.78 15.84
CA ALA A 39 6.24 -12.20 14.53
C ALA A 39 7.73 -11.83 14.32
N ARG A 40 8.48 -12.72 13.69
CA ARG A 40 9.87 -12.44 13.34
C ARG A 40 9.94 -11.35 12.28
N ARG A 41 10.94 -10.48 12.40
CA ARG A 41 11.21 -9.47 11.37
C ARG A 41 11.57 -10.09 10.03
N GLY A 42 11.14 -9.45 8.97
CA GLY A 42 11.56 -9.72 7.61
C GLY A 42 13.07 -9.50 7.43
N VAL A 43 13.57 -9.94 6.30
CA VAL A 43 14.95 -9.67 5.87
C VAL A 43 14.86 -8.96 4.53
N ARG A 44 15.43 -7.76 4.46
CA ARG A 44 15.47 -6.98 3.22
C ARG A 44 16.34 -7.66 2.17
N GLY A 45 15.93 -7.55 0.93
CA GLY A 45 16.62 -8.14 -0.21
C GLY A 45 15.81 -7.98 -1.49
N THR A 46 16.15 -8.74 -2.51
CA THR A 46 15.43 -8.73 -3.79
C THR A 46 14.13 -9.54 -3.71
N GLY A 47 13.21 -9.33 -4.65
CA GLY A 47 11.92 -10.01 -4.73
C GLY A 47 10.87 -9.47 -3.77
N GLN A 48 11.00 -8.24 -3.29
CA GLN A 48 10.07 -7.61 -2.36
C GLN A 48 9.96 -6.10 -2.57
N VAL A 49 8.94 -5.50 -1.96
CA VAL A 49 8.81 -4.05 -1.86
C VAL A 49 9.90 -3.51 -0.93
N GLU A 50 10.66 -2.54 -1.41
CA GLU A 50 11.70 -1.86 -0.65
C GLU A 50 11.14 -0.70 0.18
N ALA A 51 10.29 0.14 -0.42
CA ALA A 51 9.73 1.32 0.24
C ALA A 51 8.33 1.65 -0.27
N THR A 52 7.51 2.18 0.63
CA THR A 52 6.22 2.82 0.31
C THR A 52 6.36 4.32 0.48
N ALA A 53 6.07 5.08 -0.58
CA ALA A 53 6.23 6.52 -0.59
C ALA A 53 4.88 7.25 -0.65
N PHE A 54 4.76 8.30 0.17
CA PHE A 54 3.61 9.19 0.20
C PHE A 54 3.99 10.58 -0.30
N ALA A 55 3.08 11.22 -1.01
CA ALA A 55 3.23 12.60 -1.48
C ALA A 55 2.91 13.60 -0.36
N ILE A 56 3.73 14.62 -0.24
CA ILE A 56 3.50 15.78 0.63
C ILE A 56 3.76 17.08 -0.15
N SER A 57 3.24 18.22 0.35
CA SER A 57 3.60 19.54 -0.18
C SER A 57 5.09 19.83 0.08
N PRO A 58 5.81 20.50 -0.84
CA PRO A 58 7.18 20.93 -0.61
C PRO A 58 7.32 21.81 0.65
N ASP A 59 6.33 22.64 0.96
CA ASP A 59 6.31 23.50 2.15
C ASP A 59 6.17 22.69 3.46
N SER A 60 5.92 21.39 3.37
CA SER A 60 5.71 20.51 4.54
C SER A 60 6.97 19.77 5.00
N ILE A 61 8.08 19.87 4.27
CA ILE A 61 9.35 19.17 4.62
C ILE A 61 9.78 19.52 6.06
N GLY A 62 9.85 20.82 6.39
CA GLY A 62 10.23 21.28 7.73
C GLY A 62 9.32 20.77 8.84
N TYR A 63 8.00 20.83 8.61
CA TYR A 63 7.01 20.30 9.53
C TYR A 63 7.20 18.80 9.79
N TRP A 64 7.35 18.00 8.75
CA TRP A 64 7.51 16.55 8.89
C TRP A 64 8.81 16.16 9.57
N LEU A 65 9.92 16.83 9.29
CA LEU A 65 11.19 16.59 9.97
C LEU A 65 11.08 16.86 11.49
N GLU A 66 10.47 17.99 11.89
CA GLU A 66 10.29 18.29 13.30
C GLU A 66 9.30 17.32 13.98
N ARG A 67 8.17 17.01 13.32
CA ARG A 67 7.21 16.06 13.84
C ARG A 67 7.80 14.66 14.05
N LEU A 68 8.55 14.14 13.09
CA LEU A 68 9.22 12.84 13.22
C LEU A 68 10.22 12.85 14.38
N LYS A 69 10.96 13.92 14.56
CA LYS A 69 11.88 14.11 15.66
C LYS A 69 11.15 14.16 17.02
N GLU A 70 10.03 14.89 17.13
CA GLU A 70 9.19 14.94 18.33
C GLU A 70 8.68 13.54 18.73
N HIS A 71 8.38 12.70 17.74
CA HIS A 71 7.97 11.31 17.93
C HIS A 71 9.16 10.32 18.05
N HIS A 72 10.40 10.83 18.20
CA HIS A 72 11.62 10.01 18.29
C HIS A 72 11.86 9.08 17.10
N VAL A 73 11.36 9.43 15.92
CA VAL A 73 11.60 8.70 14.69
C VAL A 73 12.87 9.21 14.03
N THR A 74 13.83 8.31 13.82
CA THR A 74 15.08 8.65 13.13
C THR A 74 14.82 8.76 11.65
N THR A 75 15.22 9.87 11.05
CA THR A 75 15.17 10.10 9.61
C THR A 75 16.54 9.87 8.97
N GLU A 76 16.56 9.27 7.78
CA GLU A 76 17.75 9.17 6.97
C GLU A 76 17.87 10.41 6.08
N LYS A 77 19.09 11.00 6.02
CA LYS A 77 19.35 12.07 5.06
C LYS A 77 19.51 11.44 3.67
N THR A 78 18.61 11.78 2.77
CA THR A 78 18.66 11.31 1.38
C THR A 78 19.06 12.45 0.44
N SER A 79 19.68 12.09 -0.69
CA SER A 79 19.80 13.01 -1.82
C SER A 79 18.46 13.12 -2.54
N PRO A 80 18.14 14.24 -3.17
CA PRO A 80 16.98 14.34 -4.03
C PRO A 80 16.94 13.21 -5.06
N ARG A 81 15.76 12.66 -5.29
CA ARG A 81 15.53 11.57 -6.26
C ARG A 81 14.66 12.11 -7.39
N PHE A 82 15.13 12.02 -8.62
CA PHE A 82 14.44 12.58 -9.79
C PHE A 82 14.00 14.05 -9.60
N GLY A 83 14.84 14.84 -8.91
CA GLY A 83 14.55 16.23 -8.59
C GLY A 83 13.60 16.46 -7.39
N GLU A 84 13.11 15.40 -6.76
CA GLU A 84 12.17 15.46 -5.61
C GLU A 84 12.94 15.30 -4.29
N GLU A 85 12.61 16.13 -3.28
CA GLU A 85 13.11 15.94 -1.92
C GLU A 85 12.40 14.77 -1.23
N VAL A 86 13.17 13.96 -0.51
CA VAL A 86 12.72 12.72 0.13
C VAL A 86 13.08 12.71 1.61
N ILE A 87 12.10 12.51 2.48
CA ILE A 87 12.32 12.15 3.89
C ILE A 87 12.12 10.64 3.99
N ARG A 88 13.12 9.94 4.50
CA ARG A 88 13.11 8.48 4.64
C ARG A 88 13.19 8.07 6.10
N PHE A 89 12.34 7.16 6.53
CA PHE A 89 12.33 6.64 7.90
C PHE A 89 11.70 5.24 7.95
N MET A 90 11.88 4.57 9.08
CA MET A 90 11.27 3.27 9.32
C MET A 90 10.23 3.36 10.42
N ASP A 91 9.19 2.53 10.29
CA ASP A 91 8.30 2.26 11.41
C ASP A 91 9.00 1.37 12.48
N PRO A 92 8.39 1.13 13.65
CA PRO A 92 8.99 0.30 14.71
C PRO A 92 9.33 -1.13 14.27
N ASP A 93 8.63 -1.68 13.28
CA ASP A 93 8.86 -3.02 12.76
C ASP A 93 9.87 -3.08 11.61
N GLY A 94 10.30 -1.94 11.10
CA GLY A 94 11.30 -1.82 10.04
C GLY A 94 10.70 -1.62 8.65
N LEU A 95 9.39 -1.34 8.54
CA LEU A 95 8.76 -0.93 7.28
C LEU A 95 9.34 0.41 6.84
N LEU A 96 9.90 0.46 5.64
CA LEU A 96 10.48 1.67 5.11
C LEU A 96 9.40 2.54 4.47
N ILE A 97 9.31 3.76 4.98
CA ILE A 97 8.37 4.79 4.54
C ILE A 97 9.15 5.99 4.02
N GLU A 98 8.65 6.56 2.94
CA GLU A 98 9.19 7.78 2.35
C GLU A 98 8.08 8.84 2.25
N LEU A 99 8.43 10.09 2.56
CA LEU A 99 7.61 11.27 2.24
C LEU A 99 8.32 12.02 1.13
N ILE A 100 7.65 12.21 0.01
CA ILE A 100 8.21 12.83 -1.20
C ILE A 100 7.51 14.15 -1.44
N ALA A 101 8.30 15.22 -1.51
CA ALA A 101 7.81 16.55 -1.81
C ALA A 101 7.51 16.67 -3.30
N VAL A 102 6.23 16.85 -3.64
CA VAL A 102 5.77 16.98 -5.03
C VAL A 102 5.30 18.39 -5.32
N ALA A 103 5.64 18.92 -6.49
CA ALA A 103 5.19 20.25 -6.89
C ALA A 103 3.66 20.40 -6.86
N ALA A 104 3.18 21.60 -6.59
CA ALA A 104 1.76 21.89 -6.60
C ALA A 104 1.13 21.51 -7.96
N GLY A 105 0.00 20.80 -7.92
CA GLY A 105 -0.70 20.30 -9.11
C GLY A 105 -0.30 18.89 -9.56
N VAL A 106 0.74 18.31 -8.99
CA VAL A 106 1.16 16.90 -9.23
C VAL A 106 0.56 15.94 -8.19
N SER A 107 0.07 16.49 -7.07
CA SER A 107 -0.63 15.70 -6.04
C SER A 107 -1.92 15.10 -6.60
N PRO A 108 -2.28 13.86 -6.23
CA PRO A 108 -3.57 13.28 -6.61
C PRO A 108 -4.70 14.24 -6.21
N ALA A 109 -5.38 14.79 -7.20
CA ALA A 109 -6.27 15.95 -7.05
C ALA A 109 -7.52 15.74 -6.18
N ASN A 110 -7.70 14.55 -5.57
CA ASN A 110 -8.95 14.17 -4.90
C ASN A 110 -8.77 13.51 -3.52
N VAL A 111 -7.59 13.52 -2.93
CA VAL A 111 -7.40 13.00 -1.57
C VAL A 111 -7.73 14.12 -0.57
N ALA A 112 -8.96 14.14 -0.08
CA ALA A 112 -9.33 15.08 0.98
C ALA A 112 -8.67 14.66 2.30
N PRO A 113 -7.93 15.57 2.98
CA PRO A 113 -7.40 15.29 4.31
C PRO A 113 -8.51 14.90 5.27
N TRP A 114 -8.23 13.94 6.12
CA TRP A 114 -9.18 13.59 7.17
C TRP A 114 -9.30 14.74 8.19
N PRO A 115 -10.51 15.30 8.41
CA PRO A 115 -10.68 16.55 9.17
C PRO A 115 -10.31 16.41 10.66
N TYR A 116 -10.31 15.19 11.21
CA TYR A 116 -9.92 14.92 12.60
C TYR A 116 -8.46 14.44 12.72
N SER A 117 -7.66 14.65 11.69
CA SER A 117 -6.23 14.31 11.71
C SER A 117 -5.48 15.20 12.73
N PRO A 118 -4.54 14.62 13.52
CA PRO A 118 -3.62 15.43 14.34
C PRO A 118 -2.59 16.19 13.49
N VAL A 119 -2.54 15.95 12.18
CA VAL A 119 -1.69 16.67 11.22
C VAL A 119 -2.53 17.78 10.60
N PRO A 120 -2.07 19.06 10.64
CA PRO A 120 -2.76 20.16 9.97
C PRO A 120 -3.00 19.89 8.49
N ALA A 121 -4.11 20.36 7.95
CA ALA A 121 -4.53 20.05 6.59
C ALA A 121 -3.50 20.47 5.53
N GLU A 122 -2.81 21.59 5.73
CA GLU A 122 -1.75 22.10 4.85
C GLU A 122 -0.50 21.20 4.81
N HIS A 123 -0.30 20.38 5.84
CA HIS A 123 0.79 19.43 5.94
C HIS A 123 0.36 17.97 5.75
N ALA A 124 -0.90 17.75 5.45
CA ALA A 124 -1.43 16.40 5.28
C ALA A 124 -0.71 15.63 4.17
N VAL A 125 -0.62 14.31 4.35
CA VAL A 125 -0.23 13.40 3.27
C VAL A 125 -1.28 13.46 2.17
N CYS A 126 -0.83 13.67 0.94
CA CYS A 126 -1.69 13.83 -0.24
C CYS A 126 -2.05 12.50 -0.93
N GLY A 127 -1.69 11.36 -0.34
CA GLY A 127 -1.90 10.02 -0.90
C GLY A 127 -0.58 9.32 -1.24
N PHE A 128 -0.67 8.17 -1.89
CA PHE A 128 0.53 7.48 -2.37
C PHE A 128 1.22 8.29 -3.46
N HIS A 129 2.55 8.37 -3.38
CA HIS A 129 3.40 8.86 -4.45
C HIS A 129 3.86 7.70 -5.33
N SER A 130 4.55 6.75 -4.74
CA SER A 130 5.14 5.61 -5.43
C SER A 130 5.37 4.43 -4.51
N VAL A 131 5.66 3.29 -5.11
CA VAL A 131 6.23 2.13 -4.42
C VAL A 131 7.55 1.77 -5.09
N SER A 132 8.55 1.36 -4.29
CA SER A 132 9.83 0.86 -4.82
C SER A 132 9.88 -0.65 -4.62
N ALA A 133 10.19 -1.41 -5.68
CA ALA A 133 10.41 -2.85 -5.65
C ALA A 133 11.90 -3.16 -5.86
N ALA A 134 12.51 -3.91 -4.94
CA ALA A 134 13.89 -4.38 -5.06
C ALA A 134 13.94 -5.71 -5.81
N LEU A 135 14.64 -5.74 -6.94
CA LEU A 135 14.71 -6.87 -7.85
C LEU A 135 16.17 -7.24 -8.15
N GLU A 136 16.45 -8.52 -8.40
CA GLU A 136 17.76 -8.97 -8.89
C GLU A 136 18.03 -8.43 -10.30
N GLY A 137 17.03 -8.53 -11.20
CA GLY A 137 16.99 -7.93 -12.53
C GLY A 137 15.62 -7.35 -12.81
N TYR A 138 15.55 -6.23 -13.50
CA TYR A 138 14.30 -5.48 -13.68
C TYR A 138 13.63 -5.68 -15.04
N GLU A 139 14.32 -6.18 -16.06
CA GLU A 139 13.88 -6.14 -17.45
C GLU A 139 12.60 -6.96 -17.71
N ARG A 140 12.46 -8.09 -17.01
CA ARG A 140 11.26 -8.94 -17.15
C ARG A 140 10.03 -8.27 -16.54
N THR A 141 10.19 -7.63 -15.38
CA THR A 141 9.15 -6.85 -14.71
C THR A 141 8.83 -5.58 -15.51
N ALA A 142 9.85 -4.92 -16.06
CA ALA A 142 9.66 -3.77 -16.95
C ALA A 142 8.81 -4.12 -18.18
N ARG A 143 9.05 -5.28 -18.81
CA ARG A 143 8.22 -5.75 -19.93
C ARG A 143 6.77 -5.99 -19.52
N LEU A 144 6.53 -6.62 -18.36
CA LEU A 144 5.18 -6.80 -17.85
C LEU A 144 4.48 -5.46 -17.68
N PHE A 145 5.16 -4.44 -17.15
CA PHE A 145 4.60 -3.11 -16.98
C PHE A 145 4.27 -2.44 -18.33
N THR A 146 5.20 -2.49 -19.28
CA THR A 146 5.03 -1.77 -20.55
C THR A 146 4.11 -2.49 -21.53
N GLU A 147 4.10 -3.82 -21.55
CA GLU A 147 3.33 -4.61 -22.51
C GLU A 147 1.92 -4.95 -22.00
N SER A 148 1.70 -4.99 -20.67
CA SER A 148 0.42 -5.40 -20.10
C SER A 148 -0.23 -4.33 -19.23
N PHE A 149 0.51 -3.71 -18.30
CA PHE A 149 -0.07 -2.82 -17.28
C PHE A 149 -0.21 -1.35 -17.74
N GLY A 150 0.16 -1.01 -18.98
CA GLY A 150 0.04 0.35 -19.50
C GLY A 150 0.97 1.37 -18.82
N TYR A 151 2.07 0.91 -18.25
CA TYR A 151 3.12 1.79 -17.72
C TYR A 151 4.16 2.11 -18.80
N ARG A 152 4.87 3.21 -18.60
CA ARG A 152 6.05 3.57 -19.41
C ARG A 152 7.22 3.90 -18.49
N LEU A 153 8.44 3.64 -18.94
CA LEU A 153 9.64 4.18 -18.31
C LEU A 153 9.66 5.70 -18.51
N VAL A 154 9.72 6.44 -17.41
CA VAL A 154 9.69 7.92 -17.44
C VAL A 154 11.01 8.55 -16.99
N ASP A 155 11.80 7.84 -16.19
CA ASP A 155 13.09 8.32 -15.71
C ASP A 155 13.98 7.17 -15.25
N GLU A 156 15.31 7.39 -15.23
CA GLU A 156 16.30 6.44 -14.70
C GLU A 156 17.43 7.17 -13.98
N SER A 157 17.90 6.59 -12.89
CA SER A 157 19.04 7.11 -12.14
C SER A 157 19.80 5.97 -11.46
N GLY A 158 21.01 5.70 -11.93
CA GLY A 158 21.83 4.61 -11.44
C GLY A 158 21.16 3.25 -11.67
N ASN A 159 20.83 2.56 -10.57
CA ASN A 159 20.15 1.27 -10.61
C ASN A 159 18.63 1.37 -10.37
N ARG A 160 18.05 2.56 -10.45
CA ARG A 160 16.62 2.82 -10.24
C ARG A 160 15.96 3.25 -11.53
N PHE A 161 14.85 2.58 -11.87
CA PHE A 161 14.08 2.78 -13.10
C PHE A 161 12.64 3.15 -12.70
N ARG A 162 12.20 4.36 -13.05
CA ARG A 162 10.88 4.88 -12.71
C ARG A 162 9.89 4.60 -13.82
N PHE A 163 8.82 3.89 -13.47
CA PHE A 163 7.68 3.64 -14.36
C PHE A 163 6.48 4.43 -13.87
N ALA A 164 5.72 5.00 -14.79
CA ALA A 164 4.47 5.69 -14.51
C ALA A 164 3.34 5.12 -15.37
N SER A 165 2.14 4.99 -14.77
CA SER A 165 0.92 4.64 -15.48
C SER A 165 0.58 5.73 -16.51
N LEU A 166 -0.01 5.33 -17.63
CA LEU A 166 -0.54 6.25 -18.63
C LEU A 166 -1.86 6.90 -18.19
N ASP A 167 -2.53 6.33 -17.18
CA ASP A 167 -3.72 6.94 -16.58
C ASP A 167 -3.31 8.03 -15.58
N ASP A 168 -3.48 9.28 -16.00
CA ASP A 168 -3.13 10.45 -15.19
C ASP A 168 -4.12 10.73 -14.03
N SER A 169 -5.26 10.06 -14.00
CA SER A 169 -6.31 10.26 -12.99
C SER A 169 -6.09 9.44 -11.71
N ALA A 170 -5.27 8.38 -11.75
CA ALA A 170 -5.10 7.45 -10.64
C ALA A 170 -4.07 7.94 -9.61
N PRO A 171 -4.33 7.83 -8.30
CA PRO A 171 -3.31 7.99 -7.26
C PRO A 171 -2.33 6.82 -7.26
N GLY A 172 -1.09 7.06 -6.79
CA GLY A 172 -0.09 5.99 -6.64
C GLY A 172 0.38 5.36 -7.95
N LYS A 173 0.42 6.15 -9.02
CA LYS A 173 0.69 5.71 -10.39
C LYS A 173 2.16 5.48 -10.72
N ILE A 174 3.07 5.65 -9.77
CA ILE A 174 4.52 5.53 -9.97
C ILE A 174 5.03 4.26 -9.30
N ILE A 175 5.82 3.48 -10.04
CA ILE A 175 6.55 2.34 -9.51
C ILE A 175 8.02 2.50 -9.87
N ASP A 176 8.88 2.48 -8.84
CA ASP A 176 10.33 2.47 -9.03
C ASP A 176 10.85 1.03 -8.93
N LEU A 177 11.50 0.53 -9.96
CA LEU A 177 12.23 -0.75 -9.91
C LEU A 177 13.68 -0.48 -9.54
N LEU A 178 14.15 -1.07 -8.44
CA LEU A 178 15.52 -0.98 -7.96
C LEU A 178 16.25 -2.29 -8.31
N CYS A 179 17.18 -2.22 -9.26
CA CYS A 179 17.96 -3.36 -9.72
C CYS A 179 19.16 -3.61 -8.80
N LEU A 180 19.19 -4.75 -8.13
CA LEU A 180 20.18 -5.12 -7.11
C LEU A 180 20.73 -6.53 -7.37
N PRO A 181 21.52 -6.75 -8.45
CA PRO A 181 21.94 -8.09 -8.88
C PRO A 181 22.78 -8.86 -7.86
N ASP A 182 23.53 -8.12 -7.01
CA ASP A 182 24.41 -8.73 -6.00
C ASP A 182 23.77 -8.87 -4.62
N THR A 183 22.45 -8.60 -4.52
CA THR A 183 21.73 -8.65 -3.26
C THR A 183 20.96 -9.98 -3.12
N ALA A 184 21.07 -10.62 -1.97
CA ALA A 184 20.35 -11.86 -1.70
C ALA A 184 18.83 -11.64 -1.73
N ILE A 185 18.07 -12.71 -2.01
CA ILE A 185 16.62 -12.71 -1.96
C ILE A 185 16.16 -12.38 -0.54
N GLY A 186 15.23 -11.45 -0.44
CA GLY A 186 14.62 -11.04 0.82
C GLY A 186 13.65 -12.08 1.38
N ARG A 187 13.26 -11.89 2.63
CA ARG A 187 12.21 -12.68 3.28
C ARG A 187 11.13 -11.74 3.81
N VAL A 188 9.97 -11.78 3.19
CA VAL A 188 8.79 -11.04 3.63
C VAL A 188 8.29 -11.59 4.97
N ALA A 189 8.20 -10.72 5.99
CA ALA A 189 7.66 -10.99 7.32
C ALA A 189 7.33 -9.66 8.02
N ALA A 190 7.31 -9.57 9.36
CA ALA A 190 7.03 -8.31 10.06
C ALA A 190 7.94 -7.18 9.58
N GLY A 191 7.38 -5.99 9.37
CA GLY A 191 8.08 -4.83 8.82
C GLY A 191 8.32 -4.88 7.30
N SER A 192 7.63 -5.77 6.58
CA SER A 192 7.71 -5.87 5.12
C SER A 192 6.34 -5.66 4.50
N VAL A 193 6.29 -5.13 3.28
CA VAL A 193 5.07 -5.10 2.46
C VAL A 193 4.82 -6.49 1.88
N HIS A 194 3.60 -6.99 2.02
CA HIS A 194 3.22 -8.30 1.53
C HIS A 194 3.01 -8.31 0.01
N HIS A 195 2.31 -7.31 -0.51
CA HIS A 195 1.97 -7.20 -1.95
C HIS A 195 1.79 -5.74 -2.38
N ILE A 196 1.81 -5.53 -3.68
CA ILE A 196 1.36 -4.31 -4.35
C ILE A 196 0.01 -4.62 -5.00
N ALA A 197 -1.02 -3.81 -4.72
CA ALA A 197 -2.35 -3.97 -5.30
C ALA A 197 -2.59 -2.97 -6.45
N PHE A 198 -3.03 -3.49 -7.58
CA PHE A 198 -3.53 -2.73 -8.73
C PHE A 198 -5.05 -2.74 -8.73
N ARG A 199 -5.66 -1.72 -9.30
CA ARG A 199 -7.10 -1.57 -9.33
C ARG A 199 -7.69 -2.18 -10.60
N ALA A 200 -8.84 -2.84 -10.45
CA ALA A 200 -9.77 -3.14 -11.53
C ALA A 200 -11.09 -2.42 -11.22
N LYS A 201 -11.68 -1.76 -12.21
CA LYS A 201 -12.92 -0.99 -12.01
C LYS A 201 -14.11 -1.87 -11.60
N ASP A 202 -14.10 -3.14 -12.01
CA ASP A 202 -15.16 -4.11 -11.76
C ASP A 202 -14.67 -5.57 -11.91
N GLU A 203 -15.55 -6.52 -11.63
CA GLU A 203 -15.27 -7.95 -11.76
C GLU A 203 -14.97 -8.38 -13.20
N ALA A 204 -15.63 -7.76 -14.19
CA ALA A 204 -15.44 -8.12 -15.58
C ALA A 204 -14.02 -7.76 -16.05
N GLU A 205 -13.51 -6.59 -15.66
CA GLU A 205 -12.14 -6.20 -15.93
C GLU A 205 -11.14 -7.09 -15.17
N GLN A 206 -11.43 -7.44 -13.91
CA GLN A 206 -10.56 -8.34 -13.14
C GLN A 206 -10.46 -9.73 -13.78
N LEU A 207 -11.56 -10.28 -14.31
CA LEU A 207 -11.55 -11.55 -15.03
C LEU A 207 -10.74 -11.46 -16.32
N GLN A 208 -10.84 -10.36 -17.09
CA GLN A 208 -10.00 -10.13 -18.26
C GLN A 208 -8.51 -10.08 -17.89
N TRP A 209 -8.17 -9.41 -16.78
CA TRP A 209 -6.81 -9.42 -16.27
C TRP A 209 -6.34 -10.83 -15.91
N ARG A 210 -7.20 -11.61 -15.24
CA ARG A 210 -6.85 -12.98 -14.86
C ARG A 210 -6.58 -13.86 -16.08
N GLU A 211 -7.45 -13.82 -17.09
CA GLU A 211 -7.27 -14.54 -18.35
C GLU A 211 -5.97 -14.15 -19.04
N HIS A 212 -5.74 -12.86 -19.22
CA HIS A 212 -4.51 -12.33 -19.84
C HIS A 212 -3.24 -12.80 -19.11
N LEU A 213 -3.20 -12.73 -17.78
CA LEU A 213 -2.04 -13.17 -17.02
C LEU A 213 -1.82 -14.69 -17.07
N VAL A 214 -2.89 -15.48 -17.10
CA VAL A 214 -2.81 -16.94 -17.30
C VAL A 214 -2.25 -17.27 -18.68
N ASP A 215 -2.70 -16.57 -19.73
CA ASP A 215 -2.19 -16.74 -21.09
C ASP A 215 -0.70 -16.37 -21.23
N LEU A 216 -0.23 -15.42 -20.44
CA LEU A 216 1.20 -15.10 -20.29
C LEU A 216 1.99 -16.12 -19.47
N GLY A 217 1.33 -17.15 -18.92
CA GLY A 217 1.95 -18.25 -18.17
C GLY A 217 2.14 -17.98 -16.67
N TYR A 218 1.50 -16.93 -16.11
CA TYR A 218 1.54 -16.69 -14.67
C TYR A 218 0.59 -17.63 -13.92
N ASN A 219 1.04 -18.05 -12.72
CA ASN A 219 0.17 -18.79 -11.79
C ASN A 219 -0.69 -17.77 -11.01
N VAL A 220 -1.93 -17.57 -11.49
CA VAL A 220 -2.89 -16.61 -10.93
C VAL A 220 -3.92 -17.35 -10.08
N THR A 221 -4.16 -16.88 -8.86
CA THR A 221 -5.19 -17.45 -7.99
C THR A 221 -6.58 -17.41 -8.63
N PRO A 222 -7.52 -18.25 -8.20
CA PRO A 222 -8.94 -17.96 -8.39
C PRO A 222 -9.29 -16.58 -7.81
N VAL A 223 -10.44 -16.04 -8.22
CA VAL A 223 -11.01 -14.84 -7.57
C VAL A 223 -11.33 -15.16 -6.12
N ILE A 224 -10.87 -14.31 -5.22
CA ILE A 224 -11.07 -14.43 -3.76
C ILE A 224 -11.92 -13.26 -3.31
N ASP A 225 -13.06 -13.56 -2.67
CA ASP A 225 -13.90 -12.56 -2.02
C ASP A 225 -13.24 -12.05 -0.74
N ARG A 226 -12.98 -10.74 -0.69
CA ARG A 226 -12.46 -10.02 0.48
C ARG A 226 -13.52 -9.13 1.12
N ILE A 227 -14.81 -9.35 0.83
CA ILE A 227 -15.98 -8.58 1.29
C ILE A 227 -16.03 -7.17 0.68
N TYR A 228 -14.97 -6.39 0.82
CA TYR A 228 -14.93 -4.99 0.38
C TYR A 228 -14.40 -4.83 -1.06
N PHE A 229 -13.85 -5.90 -1.61
CA PHE A 229 -13.34 -6.04 -2.98
C PHE A 229 -13.12 -7.52 -3.29
N HIS A 230 -13.00 -7.85 -4.56
CA HIS A 230 -12.52 -9.15 -5.00
C HIS A 230 -11.06 -9.05 -5.42
N SER A 231 -10.28 -10.11 -5.19
CA SER A 231 -8.83 -10.11 -5.46
C SER A 231 -8.39 -11.32 -6.24
N ILE A 232 -7.42 -11.11 -7.12
CA ILE A 232 -6.57 -12.15 -7.70
C ILE A 232 -5.11 -11.82 -7.39
N TYR A 233 -4.29 -12.85 -7.19
CA TYR A 233 -2.88 -12.71 -6.82
C TYR A 233 -2.01 -13.49 -7.79
N PHE A 234 -0.83 -12.94 -8.09
CA PHE A 234 0.23 -13.63 -8.81
C PHE A 234 1.60 -13.07 -8.42
N ARG A 235 2.66 -13.86 -8.62
CA ARG A 235 4.02 -13.34 -8.48
C ARG A 235 4.51 -12.84 -9.82
N GLU A 236 4.95 -11.57 -9.85
CA GLU A 236 5.61 -11.00 -11.02
C GLU A 236 7.01 -11.61 -11.21
N PRO A 237 7.69 -11.39 -12.36
CA PRO A 237 8.94 -12.09 -12.67
C PRO A 237 10.10 -11.89 -11.69
N GLY A 238 10.11 -10.79 -10.94
CA GLY A 238 11.13 -10.48 -9.93
C GLY A 238 10.82 -11.06 -8.55
N GLY A 239 9.64 -11.70 -8.37
CA GLY A 239 9.24 -12.37 -7.13
C GLY A 239 8.29 -11.57 -6.23
N VAL A 240 8.03 -10.30 -6.52
CA VAL A 240 7.07 -9.50 -5.75
C VAL A 240 5.65 -10.03 -5.96
N LEU A 241 4.88 -10.15 -4.89
CA LEU A 241 3.47 -10.52 -4.99
C LEU A 241 2.66 -9.32 -5.47
N PHE A 242 1.93 -9.51 -6.56
CA PHE A 242 0.96 -8.55 -7.09
C PHE A 242 -0.45 -9.03 -6.84
N GLU A 243 -1.31 -8.07 -6.53
CA GLU A 243 -2.75 -8.22 -6.41
C GLU A 243 -3.44 -7.38 -7.48
N ILE A 244 -4.55 -7.86 -8.04
CA ILE A 244 -5.49 -7.03 -8.77
C ILE A 244 -6.81 -7.08 -8.02
N ALA A 245 -7.22 -5.94 -7.47
CA ALA A 245 -8.40 -5.79 -6.63
C ALA A 245 -9.47 -4.95 -7.32
N THR A 246 -10.74 -5.35 -7.19
CA THR A 246 -11.86 -4.55 -7.72
C THR A 246 -12.12 -3.33 -6.86
N ASP A 247 -12.59 -2.23 -7.46
CA ASP A 247 -13.03 -1.05 -6.73
C ASP A 247 -14.29 -1.30 -5.89
N PRO A 248 -15.37 -1.93 -6.43
CA PRO A 248 -16.56 -2.27 -5.65
C PRO A 248 -16.36 -3.55 -4.82
N PRO A 249 -17.21 -3.72 -3.76
CA PRO A 249 -18.26 -2.82 -3.30
C PRO A 249 -17.77 -1.68 -2.40
N GLY A 250 -16.53 -1.73 -1.88
CA GLY A 250 -15.95 -0.70 -1.03
C GLY A 250 -16.34 -0.79 0.45
N PHE A 251 -15.73 0.06 1.27
CA PHE A 251 -15.77 -0.04 2.74
C PHE A 251 -17.10 0.44 3.37
N THR A 252 -17.93 1.14 2.60
CA THR A 252 -19.25 1.59 3.07
C THR A 252 -20.34 0.52 2.93
N LEU A 253 -19.98 -0.70 2.55
CA LEU A 253 -20.90 -1.83 2.41
C LEU A 253 -21.63 -2.13 3.73
N ASP A 254 -20.93 -2.07 4.86
CA ASP A 254 -21.41 -2.50 6.18
C ASP A 254 -21.20 -1.46 7.30
N GLU A 255 -20.65 -0.30 6.98
CA GLU A 255 -20.53 0.86 7.88
C GLU A 255 -20.86 2.14 7.11
N LYS A 256 -21.49 3.10 7.80
CA LYS A 256 -21.65 4.44 7.25
C LYS A 256 -20.31 5.16 7.15
N LEU A 257 -20.22 6.15 6.26
CA LEU A 257 -18.98 6.89 6.04
C LEU A 257 -18.41 7.49 7.34
N GLU A 258 -19.26 8.02 8.19
CA GLU A 258 -18.89 8.66 9.46
C GLU A 258 -18.37 7.64 10.48
N GLU A 259 -18.81 6.40 10.38
CA GLU A 259 -18.54 5.31 11.33
C GLU A 259 -17.40 4.38 10.87
N LEU A 260 -16.81 4.61 9.69
CA LEU A 260 -15.78 3.73 9.15
C LEU A 260 -14.67 3.48 10.16
N GLY A 261 -14.35 2.18 10.39
CA GLY A 261 -13.28 1.71 11.28
C GLY A 261 -13.61 1.74 12.77
N THR A 262 -14.80 2.20 13.18
CA THR A 262 -15.17 2.28 14.60
C THR A 262 -15.54 0.93 15.21
N HIS A 263 -16.07 0.00 14.40
CA HIS A 263 -16.53 -1.31 14.86
C HIS A 263 -15.70 -2.45 14.24
N LEU A 264 -15.59 -3.56 15.00
CA LEU A 264 -15.09 -4.81 14.42
C LEU A 264 -16.14 -5.36 13.48
N ARG A 265 -15.80 -5.47 12.20
CA ARG A 265 -16.63 -6.11 11.18
C ARG A 265 -16.12 -7.51 10.88
N LEU A 266 -17.02 -8.46 10.85
CA LEU A 266 -16.71 -9.84 10.49
C LEU A 266 -17.47 -10.19 9.20
N PRO A 267 -16.90 -11.07 8.37
CA PRO A 267 -17.64 -11.60 7.23
C PRO A 267 -18.83 -12.43 7.72
N PRO A 268 -19.92 -12.52 6.94
CA PRO A 268 -21.14 -13.22 7.36
C PRO A 268 -20.94 -14.64 7.88
N TRP A 269 -19.98 -15.37 7.29
CA TRP A 269 -19.68 -16.76 7.70
C TRP A 269 -18.91 -16.85 9.02
N MET A 270 -18.38 -15.76 9.57
CA MET A 270 -17.69 -15.72 10.86
C MET A 270 -18.54 -15.12 11.98
N GLU A 271 -19.70 -14.51 11.68
CA GLU A 271 -20.52 -13.83 12.67
C GLU A 271 -21.01 -14.77 13.79
N SER A 272 -21.27 -16.05 13.49
CA SER A 272 -21.65 -17.04 14.51
C SER A 272 -20.53 -17.32 15.53
N ALA A 273 -19.28 -17.04 15.18
CA ALA A 273 -18.12 -17.21 16.05
C ALA A 273 -17.62 -15.90 16.68
N ARG A 274 -18.37 -14.79 16.55
CA ARG A 274 -17.96 -13.44 16.98
C ARG A 274 -17.38 -13.41 18.40
N SER A 275 -18.09 -13.95 19.38
CA SER A 275 -17.64 -13.92 20.79
C SER A 275 -16.30 -14.64 20.97
N GLN A 276 -16.08 -15.75 20.27
CA GLN A 276 -14.82 -16.51 20.34
C GLN A 276 -13.68 -15.73 19.67
N ILE A 277 -13.97 -15.08 18.54
CA ILE A 277 -12.99 -14.25 17.81
C ILE A 277 -12.60 -13.04 18.68
N GLU A 278 -13.57 -12.34 19.27
CA GLU A 278 -13.30 -11.19 20.15
C GLU A 278 -12.51 -11.56 21.40
N GLU A 279 -12.67 -12.78 21.92
CA GLU A 279 -11.92 -13.28 23.08
C GLU A 279 -10.44 -13.55 22.76
N ILE A 280 -10.13 -14.03 21.57
CA ILE A 280 -8.73 -14.34 21.17
C ILE A 280 -7.99 -13.16 20.58
N LEU A 281 -8.70 -12.13 20.07
CA LEU A 281 -8.06 -10.96 19.50
C LEU A 281 -7.35 -10.14 20.57
N PRO A 282 -6.12 -9.65 20.31
CA PRO A 282 -5.42 -8.80 21.27
C PRO A 282 -6.18 -7.49 21.50
N PRO A 283 -6.18 -6.95 22.75
CA PRO A 283 -6.78 -5.65 23.00
C PRO A 283 -6.06 -4.55 22.22
N ILE A 284 -6.82 -3.66 21.61
CA ILE A 284 -6.29 -2.52 20.84
C ILE A 284 -6.95 -1.22 21.31
N GLN A 285 -6.20 -0.12 21.19
CA GLN A 285 -6.74 1.22 21.34
C GLN A 285 -6.99 1.78 19.94
N VAL A 286 -8.25 2.01 19.62
CA VAL A 286 -8.63 2.68 18.36
C VAL A 286 -8.60 4.18 18.60
N PRO A 287 -7.89 4.98 17.78
CA PRO A 287 -7.92 6.43 17.90
C PRO A 287 -9.35 6.96 17.80
N ALA A 288 -9.69 7.96 18.61
CA ALA A 288 -10.97 8.64 18.51
C ALA A 288 -11.15 9.18 17.09
N GLN A 289 -12.33 8.94 16.51
CA GLN A 289 -12.62 9.31 15.12
C GLN A 289 -13.53 10.56 15.02
N SER A 290 -13.78 11.21 16.15
CA SER A 290 -14.62 12.43 16.26
C SER A 290 -13.99 13.43 17.22
#